data_61fb5c46ccfc8d9efd4d4df6449b6ec0
#
_entry.id   61fb5c46ccfc8d9efd4d4df6449b6ec0
#
_cell.length_a   1.000
_cell.length_b   1.000
_cell.length_c   1.000
_cell.angle_alpha   90.00
_cell.angle_beta   90.00
_cell.angle_gamma   90.00
#
_symmetry.space_group_name_H-M   'P 1'
#
loop_
_entity.id
_entity.type
_entity.pdbx_description
1 polymer ?
#
loop_
_entity_poly.entity_id
_entity_poly.type
_entity_poly.pdbx_seq_one_letter_code
_entity_poly.pdbx_strand_id
1 'polypeptide(L)'
;DLALIKQGRGQGEPIARWREPLAWVDSREWPAAGRDPLPLVVFPSEGLYRRQMTDALDAEGIPWRIAYVSGSLASLQGAVSAGIGVSLLPARLLQPDQVVLAHWPAVRSVELALHQGPGTSEPLARLGEALIALCDEVMGPR
;
A
#
# COMPACT_ATOMS: atom_id res chain seq x y z
N ASP A 1 14.34 -20.24 -5.38
CA ASP A 1 14.29 -18.85 -4.96
C ASP A 1 12.95 -18.53 -4.28
N LEU A 2 12.97 -17.60 -3.34
CA LEU A 2 11.79 -17.07 -2.68
C LEU A 2 11.62 -15.59 -3.05
N ALA A 3 10.37 -15.16 -3.23
CA ALA A 3 10.05 -13.76 -3.44
C ALA A 3 8.82 -13.37 -2.61
N LEU A 4 8.98 -12.39 -1.75
CA LEU A 4 7.88 -11.77 -1.00
C LEU A 4 7.53 -10.46 -1.69
N ILE A 5 6.36 -10.39 -2.29
CA ILE A 5 5.95 -9.24 -3.11
C ILE A 5 4.54 -8.76 -2.78
N LYS A 6 4.29 -7.49 -3.04
CA LYS A 6 2.93 -6.94 -3.05
C LYS A 6 2.39 -7.01 -4.48
N GLN A 7 1.18 -7.51 -4.62
CA GLN A 7 0.55 -7.72 -5.92
C GLN A 7 -0.96 -7.47 -5.86
N GLY A 8 -1.60 -7.40 -7.02
CA GLY A 8 -3.05 -7.41 -7.10
C GLY A 8 -3.61 -8.73 -6.57
N ARG A 9 -4.76 -8.66 -5.92
CA ARG A 9 -5.39 -9.83 -5.30
C ARG A 9 -5.68 -10.92 -6.33
N GLY A 10 -5.32 -12.14 -6.00
CA GLY A 10 -5.60 -13.32 -6.82
C GLY A 10 -4.63 -13.54 -7.98
N GLN A 11 -3.54 -12.78 -8.04
CA GLN A 11 -2.52 -12.98 -9.06
C GLN A 11 -1.58 -14.13 -8.71
N GLY A 12 -1.24 -14.94 -9.69
CA GLY A 12 -0.28 -16.03 -9.56
C GLY A 12 -0.70 -17.13 -8.59
N GLU A 13 0.25 -18.01 -8.30
CA GLU A 13 0.07 -19.13 -7.36
C GLU A 13 1.15 -19.08 -6.27
N PRO A 14 1.04 -18.15 -5.32
CA PRO A 14 1.99 -18.08 -4.22
C PRO A 14 1.80 -19.24 -3.24
N ILE A 15 2.85 -19.58 -2.50
CA ILE A 15 2.76 -20.58 -1.42
C ILE A 15 2.05 -20.05 -0.18
N ALA A 16 1.99 -18.72 -0.02
CA ALA A 16 1.21 -18.05 1.03
C ALA A 16 0.83 -16.66 0.57
N ARG A 17 -0.31 -16.15 1.05
CA ARG A 17 -0.79 -14.81 0.75
C ARG A 17 -1.53 -14.21 1.94
N TRP A 18 -1.40 -12.89 2.11
CA TRP A 18 -2.06 -12.12 3.15
C TRP A 18 -2.74 -10.90 2.54
N ARG A 19 -3.95 -10.61 2.98
CA ARG A 19 -4.65 -9.39 2.57
C ARG A 19 -3.94 -8.16 3.12
N GLU A 20 -3.81 -7.13 2.29
CA GLU A 20 -3.30 -5.83 2.67
C GLU A 20 -4.37 -4.78 2.42
N PRO A 21 -5.24 -4.51 3.40
CA PRO A 21 -6.22 -3.44 3.26
C PRO A 21 -5.53 -2.09 3.10
N LEU A 22 -5.98 -1.32 2.12
CA LEU A 22 -5.49 0.02 1.85
C LEU A 22 -6.49 1.05 2.35
N ALA A 23 -5.99 2.21 2.75
CA ALA A 23 -6.80 3.33 3.16
C ALA A 23 -6.29 4.62 2.53
N TRP A 24 -7.22 5.47 2.12
CA TRP A 24 -6.92 6.86 1.80
C TRP A 24 -6.61 7.58 3.10
N VAL A 25 -5.45 8.21 3.20
CA VAL A 25 -5.00 8.89 4.41
C VAL A 25 -4.72 10.35 4.16
N ASP A 26 -5.04 11.16 5.14
CA ASP A 26 -4.83 12.60 5.12
C ASP A 26 -4.29 13.06 6.48
N SER A 27 -3.80 14.27 6.55
CA SER A 27 -3.41 14.89 7.80
C SER A 27 -4.63 15.21 8.64
N ARG A 28 -4.58 14.91 9.92
CA ARG A 28 -5.60 15.35 10.89
C ARG A 28 -5.55 16.87 11.08
N GLU A 29 -4.34 17.41 11.20
CA GLU A 29 -4.14 18.83 11.51
C GLU A 29 -4.16 19.73 10.26
N TRP A 30 -3.64 19.22 9.14
CA TRP A 30 -3.47 19.98 7.89
C TRP A 30 -4.14 19.25 6.70
N PRO A 31 -5.45 19.07 6.71
CA PRO A 31 -6.11 18.27 5.67
C PRO A 31 -5.89 18.82 4.26
N ALA A 32 -5.60 17.92 3.34
CA ALA A 32 -5.40 18.23 1.92
C ALA A 32 -6.60 17.82 1.05
N ALA A 33 -7.53 17.03 1.60
CA ALA A 33 -8.64 16.42 0.87
C ALA A 33 -9.57 17.41 0.16
N GLY A 34 -9.70 18.63 0.67
CA GLY A 34 -10.59 19.66 0.10
C GLY A 34 -9.93 20.52 -0.99
N ARG A 35 -8.66 20.29 -1.32
CA ARG A 35 -7.93 21.08 -2.32
C ARG A 35 -8.27 20.61 -3.73
N ASP A 36 -8.31 21.54 -4.67
CA ASP A 36 -8.57 21.28 -6.10
C ASP A 36 -7.52 21.98 -6.95
N PRO A 37 -6.71 21.26 -7.78
CA PRO A 37 -6.68 19.79 -7.88
C PRO A 37 -6.19 19.14 -6.59
N LEU A 38 -6.64 17.91 -6.34
CA LEU A 38 -6.25 17.14 -5.16
C LEU A 38 -4.74 16.84 -5.19
N PRO A 39 -3.97 17.30 -4.19
CA PRO A 39 -2.54 16.97 -4.13
C PRO A 39 -2.32 15.55 -3.64
N LEU A 40 -1.48 14.80 -4.34
CA LEU A 40 -1.17 13.42 -4.01
C LEU A 40 0.28 13.27 -3.55
N VAL A 41 0.47 12.45 -2.53
CA VAL A 41 1.75 11.97 -2.05
C VAL A 41 1.87 10.51 -2.49
N VAL A 42 2.86 10.19 -3.33
CA VAL A 42 2.87 8.93 -4.05
C VAL A 42 4.25 8.27 -4.09
N PHE A 43 4.25 6.95 -4.22
CA PHE A 43 5.42 6.19 -4.64
C PHE A 43 5.77 6.52 -6.11
N PRO A 44 6.97 6.14 -6.60
CA PRO A 44 7.32 6.32 -8.01
C PRO A 44 6.30 5.67 -8.97
N SER A 45 6.28 6.13 -10.23
CA SER A 45 5.27 5.78 -11.23
C SER A 45 5.05 4.28 -11.49
N GLU A 46 6.06 3.47 -11.24
CA GLU A 46 5.99 2.00 -11.37
C GLU A 46 5.27 1.33 -10.19
N GLY A 47 4.90 2.09 -9.16
CA GLY A 47 4.30 1.57 -7.94
C GLY A 47 2.85 1.14 -8.09
N LEU A 48 2.51 -0.03 -7.52
CA LEU A 48 1.15 -0.57 -7.48
C LEU A 48 0.17 0.41 -6.82
N TYR A 49 0.53 1.03 -5.72
CA TYR A 49 -0.33 1.96 -5.00
C TYR A 49 -0.63 3.23 -5.80
N ARG A 50 0.36 3.78 -6.48
CA ARG A 50 0.16 4.97 -7.30
C ARG A 50 -0.87 4.72 -8.40
N ARG A 51 -0.79 3.59 -9.07
CA ARG A 51 -1.76 3.21 -10.09
C ARG A 51 -3.16 3.05 -9.52
N GLN A 52 -3.29 2.40 -8.37
CA GLN A 52 -4.57 2.25 -7.68
C GLN A 52 -5.19 3.62 -7.36
N MET A 53 -4.39 4.58 -6.91
CA MET A 53 -4.84 5.94 -6.59
C MET A 53 -5.37 6.66 -7.82
N THR A 54 -4.54 6.76 -8.84
CA THR A 54 -4.87 7.55 -10.04
C THR A 54 -6.05 6.97 -10.80
N ASP A 55 -6.10 5.64 -10.95
CA ASP A 55 -7.22 4.97 -11.61
C ASP A 55 -8.54 5.20 -10.86
N ALA A 56 -8.53 5.12 -9.53
CA ALA A 56 -9.72 5.33 -8.71
C ALA A 56 -10.22 6.78 -8.79
N LEU A 57 -9.31 7.76 -8.76
CA LEU A 57 -9.66 9.17 -8.87
C LEU A 57 -10.15 9.52 -10.27
N ASP A 58 -9.52 8.98 -11.30
CA ASP A 58 -9.93 9.20 -12.69
C ASP A 58 -11.32 8.63 -12.95
N ALA A 59 -11.63 7.45 -12.42
CA ALA A 59 -12.95 6.84 -12.54
C ALA A 59 -14.07 7.70 -11.94
N GLU A 60 -13.78 8.48 -10.90
CA GLU A 60 -14.72 9.39 -10.25
C GLU A 60 -14.65 10.83 -10.81
N GLY A 61 -13.79 11.08 -11.78
CA GLY A 61 -13.61 12.40 -12.36
C GLY A 61 -13.01 13.44 -11.40
N ILE A 62 -12.23 13.00 -10.42
CA ILE A 62 -11.60 13.89 -9.44
C ILE A 62 -10.26 14.38 -9.97
N PRO A 63 -10.08 15.70 -10.23
CA PRO A 63 -8.80 16.24 -10.67
C PRO A 63 -7.74 16.09 -9.59
N TRP A 64 -6.56 15.66 -9.99
CA TRP A 64 -5.44 15.45 -9.08
C TRP A 64 -4.13 15.96 -9.66
N ARG A 65 -3.15 16.18 -8.80
CA ARG A 65 -1.76 16.49 -9.15
C ARG A 65 -0.81 15.75 -8.25
N ILE A 66 0.39 15.48 -8.71
CA ILE A 66 1.44 14.91 -7.89
C ILE A 66 2.12 16.05 -7.12
N ALA A 67 2.04 16.02 -5.80
CA ALA A 67 2.66 17.00 -4.92
C ALA A 67 4.01 16.54 -4.37
N TYR A 68 4.18 15.23 -4.16
CA TYR A 68 5.41 14.64 -3.62
C TYR A 68 5.58 13.20 -4.06
N VAL A 69 6.80 12.83 -4.40
CA VAL A 69 7.17 11.47 -4.82
C VAL A 69 8.33 10.99 -3.96
N SER A 70 8.22 9.79 -3.40
CA SER A 70 9.34 9.14 -2.70
C SER A 70 9.17 7.63 -2.73
N GLY A 71 10.29 6.90 -2.77
CA GLY A 71 10.32 5.45 -2.60
C GLY A 71 10.30 5.02 -1.12
N SER A 72 10.40 5.94 -0.19
CA SER A 72 10.41 5.67 1.25
C SER A 72 9.03 5.83 1.86
N LEU A 73 8.51 4.76 2.48
CA LEU A 73 7.25 4.81 3.22
C LEU A 73 7.27 5.86 4.32
N ALA A 74 8.35 5.95 5.11
CA ALA A 74 8.46 6.94 6.18
C ALA A 74 8.39 8.37 5.65
N SER A 75 9.00 8.63 4.48
CA SER A 75 8.95 9.93 3.81
C SER A 75 7.53 10.27 3.34
N LEU A 76 6.80 9.31 2.78
CA LEU A 76 5.41 9.51 2.39
C LEU A 76 4.52 9.79 3.60
N GLN A 77 4.69 9.04 4.67
CA GLN A 77 3.95 9.25 5.91
C GLN A 77 4.19 10.64 6.49
N GLY A 78 5.45 11.10 6.51
CA GLY A 78 5.80 12.44 6.95
C GLY A 78 5.18 13.53 6.09
N ALA A 79 5.18 13.36 4.77
CA ALA A 79 4.56 14.30 3.84
C ALA A 79 3.04 14.40 4.04
N VAL A 80 2.36 13.27 4.25
CA VAL A 80 0.91 13.26 4.56
C VAL A 80 0.65 14.00 5.86
N SER A 81 1.38 13.67 6.92
CA SER A 81 1.24 14.32 8.24
C SER A 81 1.47 15.81 8.18
N ALA A 82 2.38 16.27 7.33
CA ALA A 82 2.68 17.69 7.12
C ALA A 82 1.63 18.42 6.24
N GLY A 83 0.63 17.72 5.72
CA GLY A 83 -0.41 18.31 4.89
C GLY A 83 -0.01 18.58 3.44
N ILE A 84 1.04 17.92 2.95
CA ILE A 84 1.50 18.06 1.56
C ILE A 84 0.46 17.49 0.58
N GLY A 85 -0.18 16.40 0.95
CA GLY A 85 -1.19 15.76 0.11
C GLY A 85 -1.78 14.51 0.75
N VAL A 86 -2.72 13.92 0.03
CA VAL A 86 -3.38 12.67 0.36
C VAL A 86 -2.59 11.50 -0.21
N SER A 87 -2.59 10.37 0.46
CA SER A 87 -1.96 9.15 -0.04
C SER A 87 -2.86 7.92 0.16
N LEU A 88 -2.52 6.84 -0.53
CA LEU A 88 -3.12 5.52 -0.35
C LEU A 88 -2.05 4.61 0.24
N LEU A 89 -2.25 4.18 1.47
CA LEU A 89 -1.27 3.43 2.24
C LEU A 89 -1.92 2.23 2.93
N PRO A 90 -1.12 1.22 3.35
CA PRO A 90 -1.65 0.14 4.17
C PRO A 90 -2.35 0.68 5.41
N ALA A 91 -3.58 0.25 5.64
CA ALA A 91 -4.40 0.74 6.75
C ALA A 91 -3.75 0.49 8.12
N ARG A 92 -3.01 -0.62 8.27
CA ARG A 92 -2.30 -0.97 9.51
C ARG A 92 -1.17 -0.01 9.86
N LEU A 93 -0.74 0.84 8.92
CA LEU A 93 0.37 1.77 9.10
C LEU A 93 -0.08 3.21 9.36
N LEU A 94 -1.36 3.42 9.63
CA LEU A 94 -1.91 4.73 9.96
C LEU A 94 -1.17 5.32 11.18
N GLN A 95 -0.73 6.57 11.04
CA GLN A 95 -0.07 7.30 12.11
C GLN A 95 -1.09 8.04 12.98
N PRO A 96 -0.76 8.35 14.27
CA PRO A 96 -1.69 9.02 15.18
C PRO A 96 -2.20 10.39 14.72
N ASP A 97 -1.38 11.11 13.94
CA ASP A 97 -1.72 12.43 13.39
C ASP A 97 -2.38 12.38 12.00
N GLN A 98 -2.76 11.19 11.59
CA GLN A 98 -3.43 10.95 10.31
C GLN A 98 -4.86 10.47 10.53
N VAL A 99 -5.68 10.64 9.50
CA VAL A 99 -7.07 10.16 9.47
C VAL A 99 -7.32 9.36 8.20
N VAL A 100 -8.19 8.38 8.31
CA VAL A 100 -8.72 7.65 7.15
C VAL A 100 -9.86 8.47 6.55
N LEU A 101 -9.81 8.67 5.23
CA LEU A 101 -10.88 9.31 4.49
C LEU A 101 -11.95 8.28 4.15
N ALA A 102 -13.07 8.34 4.87
CA ALA A 102 -14.21 7.48 4.62
C ALA A 102 -14.97 7.90 3.35
N HIS A 103 -15.61 6.95 2.68
CA HIS A 103 -16.40 7.18 1.48
C HIS A 103 -15.62 7.73 0.28
N TRP A 104 -14.33 7.52 0.26
CA TRP A 104 -13.47 7.84 -0.87
C TRP A 104 -13.51 6.72 -1.92
N PRO A 105 -13.06 7.02 -3.17
CA PRO A 105 -13.14 6.06 -4.26
C PRO A 105 -12.58 4.69 -3.90
N ALA A 106 -13.31 3.65 -4.25
CA ALA A 106 -12.89 2.27 -3.98
C ALA A 106 -11.62 1.93 -4.78
N VAL A 107 -10.70 1.24 -4.15
CA VAL A 107 -9.48 0.73 -4.76
C VAL A 107 -9.49 -0.79 -4.80
N ARG A 108 -8.75 -1.36 -5.75
CA ARG A 108 -8.61 -2.80 -5.82
C ARG A 108 -7.82 -3.33 -4.64
N SER A 109 -8.23 -4.47 -4.13
CA SER A 109 -7.50 -5.15 -3.07
C SER A 109 -6.10 -5.53 -3.53
N VAL A 110 -5.13 -5.35 -2.63
CA VAL A 110 -3.78 -5.85 -2.79
C VAL A 110 -3.50 -6.94 -1.77
N GLU A 111 -2.49 -7.72 -2.01
CA GLU A 111 -2.04 -8.76 -1.11
C GLU A 111 -0.52 -8.79 -1.04
N LEU A 112 -0.01 -9.24 0.10
CA LEU A 112 1.37 -9.65 0.25
C LEU A 112 1.43 -11.14 -0.10
N ALA A 113 2.29 -11.52 -1.01
CA ALA A 113 2.37 -12.89 -1.51
C ALA A 113 3.79 -13.42 -1.45
N LEU A 114 3.94 -14.62 -0.93
CA LEU A 114 5.19 -15.35 -0.93
C LEU A 114 5.19 -16.37 -2.05
N HIS A 115 6.07 -16.16 -3.03
CA HIS A 115 6.27 -17.06 -4.16
C HIS A 115 7.54 -17.87 -4.00
N GLN A 116 7.49 -19.09 -4.48
CA GLN A 116 8.63 -19.99 -4.49
C GLN A 116 8.88 -20.48 -5.92
N GLY A 117 10.10 -20.33 -6.39
CA GLY A 117 10.55 -20.87 -7.66
C GLY A 117 10.78 -22.38 -7.60
N PRO A 118 11.04 -23.00 -8.76
CA PRO A 118 11.34 -24.44 -8.83
C PRO A 118 12.62 -24.78 -8.07
N GLY A 119 12.60 -25.93 -7.41
CA GLY A 119 13.70 -26.42 -6.59
C GLY A 119 13.68 -25.83 -5.19
N THR A 120 13.85 -26.70 -4.21
CA THR A 120 13.94 -26.32 -2.80
C THR A 120 15.24 -26.82 -2.23
N SER A 121 15.87 -26.01 -1.38
CA SER A 121 16.91 -26.43 -0.48
C SER A 121 16.40 -26.30 0.95
N GLU A 122 17.01 -27.03 1.89
CA GLU A 122 16.64 -26.95 3.28
C GLU A 122 16.73 -25.52 3.86
N PRO A 123 17.77 -24.72 3.57
CA PRO A 123 17.80 -23.32 4.00
C PRO A 123 16.65 -22.47 3.45
N LEU A 124 16.25 -22.68 2.21
CA LEU A 124 15.12 -21.96 1.61
C LEU A 124 13.78 -22.36 2.26
N ALA A 125 13.60 -23.64 2.59
CA ALA A 125 12.42 -24.12 3.28
C ALA A 125 12.31 -23.46 4.68
N ARG A 126 13.40 -23.41 5.43
CA ARG A 126 13.44 -22.73 6.74
C ARG A 126 13.15 -21.24 6.62
N LEU A 127 13.70 -20.57 5.63
CA LEU A 127 13.42 -19.15 5.38
C LEU A 127 11.95 -18.94 5.03
N GLY A 128 11.37 -19.79 4.20
CA GLY A 128 9.96 -19.74 3.85
C GLY A 128 9.05 -19.88 5.07
N GLU A 129 9.31 -20.85 5.93
CA GLU A 129 8.57 -21.05 7.18
C GLU A 129 8.70 -19.83 8.12
N ALA A 130 9.90 -19.28 8.25
CA ALA A 130 10.13 -18.10 9.09
C ALA A 130 9.39 -16.87 8.54
N LEU A 131 9.38 -16.67 7.24
CA LEU A 131 8.66 -15.59 6.59
C LEU A 131 7.14 -15.72 6.76
N ILE A 132 6.62 -16.93 6.61
CA ILE A 132 5.19 -17.20 6.83
C ILE A 132 4.82 -16.90 8.28
N ALA A 133 5.58 -17.38 9.24
CA ALA A 133 5.33 -17.12 10.66
C ALA A 133 5.34 -15.62 10.99
N LEU A 134 6.33 -14.89 10.47
CA LEU A 134 6.43 -13.45 10.64
C LEU A 134 5.24 -12.71 10.01
N CYS A 135 4.86 -13.08 8.80
CA CYS A 135 3.72 -12.46 8.12
C CYS A 135 2.40 -12.78 8.81
N ASP A 136 2.20 -13.99 9.31
CA ASP A 136 1.02 -14.34 10.10
C ASP A 136 0.92 -13.49 11.38
N GLU A 137 2.05 -13.21 12.01
CA GLU A 137 2.11 -12.34 13.19
C GLU A 137 1.79 -10.88 12.85
N VAL A 138 2.36 -10.34 11.77
CA VAL A 138 2.24 -8.93 11.37
C VAL A 138 0.92 -8.64 10.67
N MET A 139 0.49 -9.53 9.77
CA MET A 139 -0.66 -9.30 8.88
C MET A 139 -1.96 -9.95 9.39
N GLY A 140 -1.85 -10.80 10.39
CA GLY A 140 -2.97 -11.62 10.85
C GLY A 140 -3.14 -12.92 10.05
N PRO A 141 -4.15 -13.74 10.39
CA PRO A 141 -4.37 -15.04 9.76
C PRO A 141 -4.55 -14.91 8.24
N ARG A 142 -4.00 -15.88 7.55
CA ARG A 142 -4.13 -15.99 6.08
C ARG A 142 -5.55 -16.30 5.64
#